data_9058325dc7d8ac9f64ad8c22e9abee86
#
_entry.id   9058325dc7d8ac9f64ad8c22e9abee86
#
_cell.length_a   1.000
_cell.length_b   1.000
_cell.length_c   1.000
_cell.angle_alpha   90.00
_cell.angle_beta   90.00
_cell.angle_gamma   90.00
#
_symmetry.space_group_name_H-M   'P 1'
#
loop_
_entity.id
_entity.type
_entity.pdbx_description
1 polymer ?
#
loop_
_entity_poly.entity_id
_entity_poly.type
_entity_poly.pdbx_seq_one_letter_code
_entity_poly.pdbx_strand_id
1 'polypeptide(L)'
;MMSKQEFLGALYNGLSGLPKEDIENSVQFYSEMIDDRMDEGMTENEALEDIGSVNEIIQQILSESSLPKLVKRTVSTSDFVTHTYTVEDDFTNIIIEDAESNINFYKSNDDKCRVLCDEREKVTHTVVNENNTLTVRVKDERNWFERINIGFFIADMRVSVYLPKNKYDSLNAASMSGDIDVANEFTFDNAKVGSISGDVSVKADVKQELNISSTSGDVYAENLNLEKFNAESTSGDVIINNISATECINASSVSGEIDLSNVKGKEIFANTISGGVMLADTVASQKLKANSTSGEIDLKRCDAKNIVLDTVSGEISGTLLSNKQFITETTSGTVNVPQCISNEECRITTVSGDIYIKIADQ
;
A
#
# COMPACT_ATOMS: atom_id res chain seq x y z
N MET A 1 -14.44 38.88 15.78
CA MET A 1 -14.20 37.47 15.63
C MET A 1 -13.27 37.32 14.42
N MET A 2 -12.24 36.52 14.53
CA MET A 2 -11.24 36.36 13.48
C MET A 2 -11.76 35.31 12.48
N SER A 3 -11.70 35.60 11.17
CA SER A 3 -12.04 34.61 10.13
C SER A 3 -10.88 33.65 9.87
N LYS A 4 -11.15 32.50 9.25
CA LYS A 4 -10.10 31.56 8.78
C LYS A 4 -9.02 32.28 7.97
N GLN A 5 -9.44 33.17 7.05
CA GLN A 5 -8.51 33.91 6.21
C GLN A 5 -7.64 34.88 7.02
N GLU A 6 -8.19 35.54 8.03
CA GLU A 6 -7.43 36.41 8.93
C GLU A 6 -6.46 35.63 9.82
N PHE A 7 -6.88 34.44 10.29
CA PHE A 7 -6.03 33.54 11.06
C PHE A 7 -4.83 33.07 10.25
N LEU A 8 -5.06 32.52 9.06
CA LEU A 8 -4.00 32.04 8.17
C LEU A 8 -3.08 33.18 7.72
N GLY A 9 -3.63 34.38 7.46
CA GLY A 9 -2.84 35.56 7.15
C GLY A 9 -1.97 36.03 8.31
N ALA A 10 -2.48 36.00 9.54
CA ALA A 10 -1.72 36.32 10.74
C ALA A 10 -0.61 35.29 10.99
N LEU A 11 -0.90 34.01 10.79
CA LEU A 11 0.08 32.92 10.87
C LEU A 11 1.20 33.11 9.85
N TYR A 12 0.87 33.32 8.57
CA TYR A 12 1.84 33.58 7.51
C TYR A 12 2.78 34.75 7.84
N ASN A 13 2.20 35.87 8.26
CA ASN A 13 2.96 37.06 8.58
C ASN A 13 3.82 36.89 9.85
N GLY A 14 3.29 36.19 10.85
CA GLY A 14 4.00 35.94 12.09
C GLY A 14 5.19 35.01 11.95
N LEU A 15 5.18 34.14 10.94
CA LEU A 15 6.27 33.21 10.62
C LEU A 15 7.28 33.77 9.61
N SER A 16 7.21 35.04 9.23
CA SER A 16 8.01 35.66 8.17
C SER A 16 9.54 35.56 8.32
N GLY A 17 10.04 35.07 9.46
CA GLY A 17 11.47 34.78 9.70
C GLY A 17 11.93 33.38 9.31
N LEU A 18 11.02 32.50 8.91
CA LEU A 18 11.29 31.13 8.52
C LEU A 18 11.49 30.97 7.00
N PRO A 19 12.06 29.84 6.52
CA PRO A 19 12.05 29.48 5.12
C PRO A 19 10.63 29.50 4.54
N LYS A 20 10.50 29.93 3.29
CA LYS A 20 9.19 30.08 2.64
C LYS A 20 8.38 28.76 2.62
N GLU A 21 9.06 27.66 2.39
CA GLU A 21 8.50 26.32 2.38
C GLU A 21 7.89 25.95 3.75
N ASP A 22 8.59 26.23 4.83
CA ASP A 22 8.13 25.97 6.21
C ASP A 22 6.89 26.81 6.55
N ILE A 23 6.85 28.06 6.04
CA ILE A 23 5.68 28.94 6.22
C ILE A 23 4.48 28.41 5.46
N GLU A 24 4.67 28.04 4.17
CA GLU A 24 3.60 27.52 3.30
C GLU A 24 3.02 26.21 3.87
N ASN A 25 3.88 25.29 4.30
CA ASN A 25 3.46 24.04 4.92
C ASN A 25 2.65 24.27 6.22
N SER A 26 3.10 25.20 7.07
CA SER A 26 2.38 25.55 8.31
C SER A 26 1.01 26.15 8.01
N VAL A 27 0.91 27.04 7.02
CA VAL A 27 -0.36 27.68 6.64
C VAL A 27 -1.32 26.68 6.02
N GLN A 28 -0.83 25.80 5.16
CA GLN A 28 -1.64 24.74 4.55
C GLN A 28 -2.20 23.81 5.62
N PHE A 29 -1.37 23.37 6.53
CA PHE A 29 -1.75 22.51 7.63
C PHE A 29 -2.89 23.10 8.49
N TYR A 30 -2.73 24.35 8.93
CA TYR A 30 -3.81 24.98 9.73
C TYR A 30 -5.07 25.24 8.90
N SER A 31 -4.94 25.43 7.59
CA SER A 31 -6.08 25.53 6.70
C SER A 31 -6.88 24.22 6.65
N GLU A 32 -6.21 23.11 6.47
CA GLU A 32 -6.82 21.77 6.44
C GLU A 32 -7.46 21.43 7.78
N MET A 33 -6.76 21.72 8.88
CA MET A 33 -7.26 21.46 10.21
C MET A 33 -8.54 22.25 10.56
N ILE A 34 -8.67 23.49 10.05
CA ILE A 34 -9.90 24.28 10.22
C ILE A 34 -11.02 23.65 9.37
N ASP A 35 -10.71 23.23 8.13
CA ASP A 35 -11.69 22.60 7.24
C ASP A 35 -12.21 21.29 7.80
N ASP A 36 -11.34 20.42 8.32
CA ASP A 36 -11.73 19.15 8.93
C ASP A 36 -12.73 19.35 10.08
N ARG A 37 -12.49 20.33 10.97
CA ARG A 37 -13.41 20.64 12.05
C ARG A 37 -14.74 21.18 11.56
N MET A 38 -14.71 21.97 10.51
CA MET A 38 -15.94 22.48 9.88
C MET A 38 -16.73 21.36 9.21
N ASP A 39 -16.05 20.39 8.59
CA ASP A 39 -16.66 19.19 8.00
C ASP A 39 -17.26 18.26 9.07
N GLU A 40 -16.68 18.25 10.28
CA GLU A 40 -17.24 17.58 11.46
C GLU A 40 -18.45 18.30 12.07
N GLY A 41 -18.83 19.47 11.53
CA GLY A 41 -20.04 20.21 11.90
C GLY A 41 -19.83 21.40 12.82
N MET A 42 -18.58 21.77 13.10
CA MET A 42 -18.28 23.01 13.83
C MET A 42 -18.48 24.24 12.95
N THR A 43 -18.88 25.37 13.54
CA THR A 43 -18.80 26.64 12.84
C THR A 43 -17.35 27.10 12.74
N GLU A 44 -17.04 27.98 11.78
CA GLU A 44 -15.67 28.53 11.62
C GLU A 44 -15.12 29.14 12.92
N ASN A 45 -15.96 29.80 13.72
CA ASN A 45 -15.55 30.37 14.99
C ASN A 45 -15.23 29.29 16.04
N GLU A 46 -16.05 28.26 16.14
CA GLU A 46 -15.80 27.13 17.05
C GLU A 46 -14.54 26.37 16.67
N ALA A 47 -14.30 26.16 15.38
CA ALA A 47 -13.07 25.53 14.89
C ALA A 47 -11.82 26.36 15.24
N LEU A 48 -11.89 27.70 15.10
CA LEU A 48 -10.78 28.58 15.44
C LEU A 48 -10.54 28.70 16.96
N GLU A 49 -11.61 28.67 17.79
CA GLU A 49 -11.49 28.63 19.25
C GLU A 49 -10.86 27.30 19.72
N ASP A 50 -11.21 26.18 19.10
CA ASP A 50 -10.68 24.88 19.43
C ASP A 50 -9.19 24.75 19.06
N ILE A 51 -8.78 25.35 17.94
CA ILE A 51 -7.38 25.41 17.50
C ILE A 51 -6.52 26.30 18.42
N GLY A 52 -7.10 27.34 18.97
CA GLY A 52 -6.44 28.24 19.91
C GLY A 52 -5.91 29.53 19.30
N SER A 53 -5.14 30.27 20.10
CA SER A 53 -4.66 31.59 19.72
C SER A 53 -3.54 31.53 18.65
N VAL A 54 -3.75 32.20 17.51
CA VAL A 54 -2.72 32.28 16.45
C VAL A 54 -1.39 32.85 16.95
N ASN A 55 -1.41 33.75 17.94
CA ASN A 55 -0.18 34.31 18.52
C ASN A 55 0.59 33.28 19.35
N GLU A 56 -0.10 32.46 20.12
CA GLU A 56 0.53 31.37 20.87
C GLU A 56 1.15 30.35 19.94
N ILE A 57 0.45 30.01 18.87
CA ILE A 57 0.92 29.13 17.80
C ILE A 57 2.18 29.69 17.14
N ILE A 58 2.17 30.96 16.75
CA ILE A 58 3.36 31.64 16.18
C ILE A 58 4.53 31.61 17.15
N GLN A 59 4.31 31.95 18.41
CA GLN A 59 5.39 31.94 19.42
C GLN A 59 5.95 30.54 19.64
N GLN A 60 5.11 29.55 19.61
CA GLN A 60 5.51 28.16 19.75
C GLN A 60 6.36 27.73 18.56
N ILE A 61 5.91 27.96 17.32
CA ILE A 61 6.66 27.62 16.09
C ILE A 61 8.02 28.36 16.07
N LEU A 62 8.05 29.64 16.44
CA LEU A 62 9.29 30.44 16.46
C LEU A 62 10.23 30.03 17.59
N SER A 63 9.72 29.63 18.75
CA SER A 63 10.56 29.17 19.87
C SER A 63 11.26 27.86 19.55
N GLU A 64 10.61 26.99 18.82
CA GLU A 64 11.15 25.69 18.36
C GLU A 64 12.11 25.88 17.18
N SER A 65 11.84 26.82 16.26
CA SER A 65 12.73 27.14 15.14
C SER A 65 13.97 27.97 15.53
N SER A 66 13.97 28.58 16.72
CA SER A 66 15.13 29.32 17.26
C SER A 66 16.19 28.44 17.92
N LEU A 67 15.96 27.13 18.00
CA LEU A 67 17.05 26.20 18.30
C LEU A 67 18.10 26.26 17.18
N PRO A 68 19.41 26.28 17.49
CA PRO A 68 20.41 26.54 16.48
C PRO A 68 20.29 25.58 15.32
N LYS A 69 20.12 26.13 14.09
CA LYS A 69 20.13 25.36 12.86
C LYS A 69 21.43 24.56 12.79
N LEU A 70 21.31 23.29 13.12
CA LEU A 70 21.97 22.19 12.49
C LEU A 70 23.45 22.24 12.21
N VAL A 71 24.15 21.71 13.07
CA VAL A 71 25.04 20.59 12.71
C VAL A 71 24.20 19.55 11.96
N LYS A 72 24.63 19.13 10.75
CA LYS A 72 24.24 17.83 10.19
C LYS A 72 24.50 16.80 11.28
N ARG A 73 23.51 16.53 12.11
CA ARG A 73 23.55 15.35 12.95
C ARG A 73 23.50 14.19 11.97
N THR A 74 24.64 13.59 11.74
CA THR A 74 24.67 12.17 11.45
C THR A 74 23.71 11.56 12.46
N VAL A 75 22.57 11.02 11.99
CA VAL A 75 21.63 10.30 12.83
C VAL A 75 22.47 9.22 13.49
N SER A 76 22.79 9.43 14.77
CA SER A 76 23.34 8.34 15.55
C SER A 76 22.18 7.35 15.71
N THR A 77 22.44 6.09 15.50
CA THR A 77 21.55 4.96 15.74
C THR A 77 21.08 4.86 17.21
N SER A 78 21.06 5.95 17.96
CA SER A 78 20.88 6.03 19.42
C SER A 78 19.60 6.76 19.86
N ASP A 79 18.70 7.10 18.97
CA ASP A 79 17.50 7.87 19.37
C ASP A 79 16.30 6.96 19.76
N PHE A 80 16.46 5.65 19.73
CA PHE A 80 15.47 4.67 20.22
C PHE A 80 16.13 3.56 21.02
N VAL A 81 15.32 2.89 21.85
CA VAL A 81 15.72 1.73 22.65
C VAL A 81 14.91 0.54 22.19
N THR A 82 15.56 -0.55 21.82
CA THR A 82 14.86 -1.79 21.48
C THR A 82 14.39 -2.51 22.72
N HIS A 83 13.09 -2.62 22.91
CA HIS A 83 12.45 -3.41 23.96
C HIS A 83 12.09 -4.80 23.43
N THR A 84 12.34 -5.82 24.25
CA THR A 84 12.01 -7.21 23.93
C THR A 84 10.86 -7.70 24.79
N TYR A 85 9.78 -8.09 24.16
CA TYR A 85 8.62 -8.70 24.78
C TYR A 85 8.64 -10.21 24.51
N THR A 86 8.61 -11.02 25.57
CA THR A 86 8.54 -12.49 25.44
C THR A 86 7.12 -12.94 25.73
N VAL A 87 6.56 -13.71 24.81
CA VAL A 87 5.21 -14.28 24.92
C VAL A 87 5.34 -15.78 25.16
N GLU A 88 4.82 -16.26 26.29
CA GLU A 88 4.99 -17.66 26.72
C GLU A 88 3.80 -18.55 26.34
N ASP A 89 2.60 -17.96 26.21
CA ASP A 89 1.39 -18.70 25.88
C ASP A 89 1.22 -18.88 24.38
N ASP A 90 0.59 -19.98 23.99
CA ASP A 90 0.27 -20.29 22.59
C ASP A 90 -0.79 -19.33 22.03
N PHE A 91 -0.68 -19.03 20.74
CA PHE A 91 -1.65 -18.28 19.95
C PHE A 91 -1.66 -18.79 18.51
N THR A 92 -2.74 -18.55 17.80
CA THR A 92 -2.86 -18.87 16.36
C THR A 92 -3.24 -17.65 15.52
N ASN A 93 -3.63 -16.55 16.17
CA ASN A 93 -3.97 -15.30 15.48
C ASN A 93 -2.96 -14.21 15.83
N ILE A 94 -2.64 -13.37 14.87
CA ILE A 94 -1.65 -12.30 15.01
C ILE A 94 -2.26 -10.99 14.50
N ILE A 95 -2.23 -9.95 15.33
CA ILE A 95 -2.64 -8.59 15.00
C ILE A 95 -1.48 -7.65 15.33
N ILE A 96 -1.01 -6.91 14.33
CA ILE A 96 0.02 -5.89 14.50
C ILE A 96 -0.47 -4.59 13.91
N GLU A 97 -0.51 -3.56 14.71
CA GLU A 97 -0.90 -2.21 14.32
C GLU A 97 0.19 -1.24 14.75
N ASP A 98 0.90 -0.70 13.79
CA ASP A 98 1.98 0.27 14.00
C ASP A 98 1.76 1.55 13.20
N ALA A 99 2.45 2.63 13.57
CA ALA A 99 2.34 3.90 12.87
C ALA A 99 3.55 4.17 11.96
N GLU A 100 4.77 3.94 12.46
CA GLU A 100 5.99 4.41 11.78
C GLU A 100 7.01 3.29 11.53
N SER A 101 6.87 2.14 12.22
CA SER A 101 7.89 1.11 12.16
C SER A 101 7.72 0.16 11.00
N ASN A 102 8.85 -0.28 10.44
CA ASN A 102 8.87 -1.42 9.54
C ASN A 102 8.55 -2.70 10.29
N ILE A 103 7.63 -3.50 9.80
CA ILE A 103 7.16 -4.74 10.43
C ILE A 103 7.80 -5.93 9.72
N ASN A 104 8.57 -6.71 10.46
CA ASN A 104 9.27 -7.86 9.90
C ASN A 104 8.98 -9.13 10.72
N PHE A 105 8.76 -10.22 10.01
CA PHE A 105 8.51 -11.52 10.63
C PHE A 105 9.72 -12.45 10.44
N TYR A 106 10.16 -13.07 11.53
CA TYR A 106 11.30 -13.99 11.55
C TYR A 106 10.93 -15.28 12.27
N LYS A 107 11.50 -16.39 11.82
CA LYS A 107 11.41 -17.63 12.55
C LYS A 107 12.26 -17.55 13.82
N SER A 108 11.67 -17.93 14.97
CA SER A 108 12.41 -18.06 16.20
C SER A 108 13.33 -19.28 16.16
N ASN A 109 14.52 -19.16 16.74
CA ASN A 109 15.47 -20.26 16.85
C ASN A 109 15.18 -21.19 18.04
N ASP A 110 14.23 -20.84 18.86
CA ASP A 110 13.72 -21.60 19.99
C ASP A 110 12.19 -21.57 20.00
N ASP A 111 11.57 -22.32 20.90
CA ASP A 111 10.11 -22.43 20.97
C ASP A 111 9.43 -21.20 21.62
N LYS A 112 10.07 -20.02 21.62
CA LYS A 112 9.54 -18.81 22.24
C LYS A 112 9.19 -17.76 21.22
N CYS A 113 8.04 -17.15 21.39
CA CYS A 113 7.68 -15.94 20.67
C CYS A 113 8.34 -14.72 21.31
N ARG A 114 8.96 -13.87 20.48
CA ARG A 114 9.52 -12.59 20.92
C ARG A 114 9.11 -11.50 19.94
N VAL A 115 8.74 -10.36 20.50
CA VAL A 115 8.51 -9.15 19.74
C VAL A 115 9.55 -8.13 20.19
N LEU A 116 10.36 -7.66 19.27
CA LEU A 116 11.33 -6.59 19.48
C LEU A 116 10.76 -5.32 18.88
N CYS A 117 10.54 -4.32 19.71
CA CYS A 117 10.03 -3.02 19.30
C CYS A 117 11.06 -1.93 19.54
N ASP A 118 11.37 -1.16 18.54
CA ASP A 118 12.16 0.05 18.71
C ASP A 118 11.25 1.15 19.24
N GLU A 119 11.57 1.69 20.42
CA GLU A 119 10.73 2.60 21.18
C GLU A 119 11.46 3.92 21.48
N ARG A 120 10.71 5.00 21.54
CA ARG A 120 11.20 6.32 21.93
C ARG A 120 10.40 6.84 23.12
N GLU A 121 10.87 7.94 23.69
CA GLU A 121 10.05 8.70 24.62
C GLU A 121 8.71 9.04 23.97
N LYS A 122 7.61 8.66 24.63
CA LYS A 122 6.21 8.83 24.20
C LYS A 122 5.73 7.93 23.01
N VAL A 123 6.58 7.09 22.44
CA VAL A 123 6.19 6.09 21.43
C VAL A 123 6.61 4.72 21.90
N THR A 124 5.69 3.98 22.46
CA THR A 124 5.88 2.67 23.08
C THR A 124 4.94 1.64 22.46
N HIS A 125 5.16 0.37 22.77
CA HIS A 125 4.28 -0.69 22.27
C HIS A 125 3.60 -1.43 23.42
N THR A 126 2.41 -1.91 23.15
CA THR A 126 1.70 -2.87 24.01
C THR A 126 1.70 -4.21 23.29
N VAL A 127 2.24 -5.23 23.97
CA VAL A 127 2.27 -6.60 23.44
C VAL A 127 1.47 -7.48 24.39
N VAL A 128 0.36 -8.02 23.91
CA VAL A 128 -0.59 -8.79 24.71
C VAL A 128 -0.94 -10.08 23.97
N ASN A 129 -1.03 -11.19 24.69
CA ASN A 129 -1.58 -12.43 24.19
C ASN A 129 -2.85 -12.77 24.97
N GLU A 130 -4.00 -12.56 24.32
CA GLU A 130 -5.31 -12.84 24.90
C GLU A 130 -6.22 -13.51 23.89
N ASN A 131 -7.07 -14.41 24.34
CA ASN A 131 -8.05 -15.11 23.48
C ASN A 131 -7.40 -15.75 22.23
N ASN A 132 -6.26 -16.43 22.40
CA ASN A 132 -5.52 -17.07 21.32
C ASN A 132 -4.99 -16.09 20.24
N THR A 133 -4.81 -14.81 20.60
CA THR A 133 -4.39 -13.74 19.69
C THR A 133 -3.23 -12.95 20.27
N LEU A 134 -2.11 -12.96 19.56
CA LEU A 134 -1.01 -12.03 19.81
C LEU A 134 -1.38 -10.67 19.22
N THR A 135 -1.46 -9.65 20.06
CA THR A 135 -1.71 -8.27 19.64
C THR A 135 -0.53 -7.38 19.97
N VAL A 136 -0.01 -6.70 18.97
CA VAL A 136 1.04 -5.67 19.09
C VAL A 136 0.46 -4.35 18.62
N ARG A 137 0.45 -3.34 19.50
CA ARG A 137 -0.05 -2.01 19.16
C ARG A 137 0.88 -0.93 19.62
N VAL A 138 1.14 0.03 18.73
CA VAL A 138 1.84 1.25 19.10
C VAL A 138 0.96 2.13 19.99
N LYS A 139 1.57 2.72 21.00
CA LYS A 139 0.99 3.76 21.85
C LYS A 139 1.78 5.03 21.62
N ASP A 140 1.20 5.96 20.89
CA ASP A 140 1.82 7.24 20.56
C ASP A 140 1.19 8.35 21.43
N GLU A 141 1.93 8.75 22.46
CA GLU A 141 1.56 9.83 23.39
C GLU A 141 2.13 11.19 22.99
N ARG A 142 2.71 11.28 21.79
CA ARG A 142 3.18 12.57 21.29
C ARG A 142 2.02 13.51 21.01
N ASN A 143 2.22 14.78 21.33
CA ASN A 143 1.29 15.79 20.86
C ASN A 143 1.44 15.97 19.35
N TRP A 144 0.47 16.58 18.70
CA TRP A 144 0.44 16.73 17.25
C TRP A 144 1.64 17.53 16.69
N PHE A 145 2.20 18.48 17.45
CA PHE A 145 3.41 19.22 17.11
C PHE A 145 4.64 18.33 17.04
N GLU A 146 4.75 17.41 17.99
CA GLU A 146 5.84 16.43 18.01
C GLU A 146 5.75 15.48 16.82
N ARG A 147 4.54 15.18 16.36
CA ARG A 147 4.32 14.33 15.16
C ARG A 147 4.74 15.02 13.86
N ILE A 148 4.47 16.33 13.71
CA ILE A 148 4.83 17.10 12.51
C ILE A 148 6.32 17.39 12.43
N ASN A 149 6.94 17.79 13.54
CA ASN A 149 8.35 18.16 13.56
C ASN A 149 9.31 16.97 13.36
N ILE A 150 8.88 15.75 13.60
CA ILE A 150 9.68 14.53 13.39
C ILE A 150 9.59 14.03 11.95
N GLY A 151 8.67 14.51 11.13
CA GLY A 151 8.50 14.11 9.72
C GLY A 151 9.74 14.24 8.81
N PHE A 152 10.85 14.77 9.32
CA PHE A 152 12.15 14.81 8.64
C PHE A 152 13.23 13.92 9.28
N PHE A 153 12.93 13.21 10.34
CA PHE A 153 13.84 12.26 10.97
C PHE A 153 13.27 10.85 10.85
N ILE A 154 13.42 10.28 9.67
CA ILE A 154 13.17 8.86 9.43
C ILE A 154 14.25 8.09 10.20
N ALA A 155 13.98 7.80 11.47
CA ALA A 155 14.67 6.69 12.10
C ALA A 155 14.01 5.43 11.56
N ASP A 156 14.81 4.53 11.06
CA ASP A 156 14.40 3.21 10.57
C ASP A 156 13.99 2.33 11.77
N MET A 157 12.83 2.67 12.38
CA MET A 157 12.27 1.94 13.53
C MET A 157 11.69 0.61 13.05
N ARG A 158 11.75 -0.39 13.91
CA ARG A 158 11.33 -1.74 13.55
C ARG A 158 10.49 -2.38 14.63
N VAL A 159 9.50 -3.13 14.19
CA VAL A 159 8.82 -4.15 14.96
C VAL A 159 9.23 -5.50 14.36
N SER A 160 10.06 -6.25 15.08
CA SER A 160 10.55 -7.56 14.64
C SER A 160 9.86 -8.67 15.43
N VAL A 161 9.09 -9.50 14.74
CA VAL A 161 8.27 -10.56 15.34
C VAL A 161 8.91 -11.90 15.09
N TYR A 162 9.44 -12.53 16.14
CA TYR A 162 10.02 -13.86 16.09
C TYR A 162 8.97 -14.90 16.50
N LEU A 163 8.56 -15.72 15.55
CA LEU A 163 7.50 -16.70 15.72
C LEU A 163 8.06 -18.12 15.88
N PRO A 164 7.64 -18.88 16.92
CA PRO A 164 8.13 -20.24 17.15
C PRO A 164 7.54 -21.28 16.20
N LYS A 165 6.30 -21.10 15.79
CA LYS A 165 5.59 -22.01 14.88
C LYS A 165 5.67 -21.54 13.45
N ASN A 166 5.45 -22.45 12.50
CA ASN A 166 5.40 -22.11 11.09
C ASN A 166 3.95 -21.92 10.61
N LYS A 167 2.92 -22.36 11.37
CA LYS A 167 1.52 -22.31 10.99
C LYS A 167 0.68 -21.52 11.98
N TYR A 168 -0.13 -20.59 11.43
CA TYR A 168 -1.07 -19.73 12.15
C TYR A 168 -2.41 -19.66 11.41
N ASP A 169 -3.49 -19.36 12.13
CA ASP A 169 -4.82 -19.24 11.53
C ASP A 169 -4.96 -17.91 10.79
N SER A 170 -4.54 -16.80 11.43
CA SER A 170 -4.67 -15.50 10.78
C SER A 170 -3.51 -14.54 11.08
N LEU A 171 -3.22 -13.70 10.08
CA LEU A 171 -2.36 -12.52 10.21
C LEU A 171 -3.14 -11.26 9.80
N ASN A 172 -3.13 -10.26 10.66
CA ASN A 172 -3.55 -8.90 10.34
C ASN A 172 -2.43 -7.94 10.73
N ALA A 173 -1.69 -7.42 9.75
CA ALA A 173 -0.59 -6.49 9.97
C ALA A 173 -0.86 -5.18 9.24
N ALA A 174 -0.79 -4.07 9.97
CA ALA A 174 -1.05 -2.74 9.44
C ALA A 174 -0.01 -1.73 9.92
N SER A 175 0.48 -0.90 9.01
CA SER A 175 1.33 0.25 9.31
C SER A 175 0.78 1.52 8.64
N MET A 176 1.10 2.70 9.18
CA MET A 176 0.82 3.95 8.47
C MET A 176 1.96 4.33 7.52
N SER A 177 3.21 4.17 7.94
CA SER A 177 4.35 4.62 7.13
C SER A 177 5.43 3.56 6.92
N GLY A 178 5.48 2.53 7.76
CA GLY A 178 6.50 1.49 7.67
C GLY A 178 6.20 0.45 6.61
N ASP A 179 7.26 -0.16 6.11
CA ASP A 179 7.19 -1.31 5.22
C ASP A 179 6.79 -2.57 6.00
N ILE A 180 6.15 -3.50 5.33
CA ILE A 180 5.77 -4.79 5.93
C ILE A 180 6.31 -5.92 5.08
N ASP A 181 7.19 -6.75 5.66
CA ASP A 181 7.73 -7.94 5.00
C ASP A 181 7.35 -9.22 5.76
N VAL A 182 6.62 -10.09 5.07
CA VAL A 182 6.18 -11.39 5.60
C VAL A 182 6.92 -12.50 4.86
N ALA A 183 7.94 -13.03 5.51
CA ALA A 183 8.86 -14.01 4.94
C ALA A 183 8.20 -15.38 4.67
N ASN A 184 8.86 -16.19 3.84
CA ASN A 184 8.34 -17.46 3.33
C ASN A 184 8.38 -18.65 4.32
N GLU A 185 8.86 -18.45 5.54
CA GLU A 185 8.91 -19.53 6.56
C GLU A 185 7.57 -19.83 7.20
N PHE A 186 6.54 -19.01 6.93
CA PHE A 186 5.25 -19.10 7.61
C PHE A 186 4.14 -19.54 6.67
N THR A 187 3.12 -20.13 7.29
CA THR A 187 1.85 -20.48 6.65
C THR A 187 0.71 -19.90 7.46
N PHE A 188 -0.20 -19.18 6.79
CA PHE A 188 -1.43 -18.66 7.37
C PHE A 188 -2.64 -19.27 6.64
N ASP A 189 -3.74 -19.46 7.35
CA ASP A 189 -4.97 -19.80 6.67
C ASP A 189 -5.55 -18.55 5.98
N ASN A 190 -5.51 -17.38 6.64
CA ASN A 190 -5.88 -16.09 6.08
C ASN A 190 -4.86 -15.01 6.44
N ALA A 191 -4.63 -14.05 5.53
CA ALA A 191 -3.77 -12.90 5.83
C ALA A 191 -4.33 -11.61 5.25
N LYS A 192 -4.24 -10.54 6.04
CA LYS A 192 -4.48 -9.16 5.63
C LYS A 192 -3.28 -8.31 6.03
N VAL A 193 -2.62 -7.73 5.05
CA VAL A 193 -1.39 -6.95 5.26
C VAL A 193 -1.51 -5.63 4.51
N GLY A 194 -1.30 -4.51 5.20
CA GLY A 194 -1.45 -3.21 4.54
C GLY A 194 -0.66 -2.09 5.16
N SER A 195 -0.21 -1.17 4.32
CA SER A 195 0.41 0.09 4.73
C SER A 195 -0.29 1.29 4.08
N ILE A 196 -0.14 2.49 4.63
CA ILE A 196 -0.57 3.70 3.94
C ILE A 196 0.57 4.21 3.05
N SER A 197 1.79 4.29 3.54
CA SER A 197 2.90 4.87 2.75
C SER A 197 4.04 3.90 2.47
N GLY A 198 4.17 2.82 3.22
CA GLY A 198 5.23 1.83 3.03
C GLY A 198 4.90 0.76 2.00
N ASP A 199 5.92 0.05 1.57
CA ASP A 199 5.80 -1.10 0.69
C ASP A 199 5.31 -2.33 1.47
N VAL A 200 4.57 -3.20 0.79
CA VAL A 200 4.05 -4.42 1.39
C VAL A 200 4.49 -5.64 0.59
N SER A 201 5.25 -6.52 1.22
CA SER A 201 5.79 -7.74 0.61
C SER A 201 5.31 -8.98 1.36
N VAL A 202 4.64 -9.90 0.65
CA VAL A 202 4.18 -11.17 1.23
C VAL A 202 4.69 -12.34 0.41
N LYS A 203 5.53 -13.16 1.08
CA LYS A 203 6.12 -14.41 0.56
C LYS A 203 5.67 -15.63 1.37
N ALA A 204 4.99 -15.39 2.50
CA ALA A 204 4.43 -16.44 3.34
C ALA A 204 3.32 -17.20 2.63
N ASP A 205 3.26 -18.52 2.83
CA ASP A 205 2.20 -19.34 2.25
C ASP A 205 0.84 -19.01 2.91
N VAL A 206 -0.15 -18.63 2.11
CA VAL A 206 -1.52 -18.36 2.57
C VAL A 206 -2.46 -19.33 1.88
N LYS A 207 -3.36 -19.99 2.64
CA LYS A 207 -4.16 -21.09 2.10
C LYS A 207 -5.50 -20.65 1.53
N GLN A 208 -6.19 -19.75 2.20
CA GLN A 208 -7.56 -19.36 1.82
C GLN A 208 -7.55 -17.98 1.16
N GLU A 209 -7.43 -16.92 1.92
CA GLU A 209 -7.54 -15.55 1.42
C GLU A 209 -6.36 -14.68 1.83
N LEU A 210 -5.77 -14.02 0.85
CA LEU A 210 -4.74 -13.00 1.04
C LEU A 210 -5.22 -11.66 0.50
N ASN A 211 -5.25 -10.66 1.37
CA ASN A 211 -5.51 -9.27 1.03
C ASN A 211 -4.27 -8.44 1.34
N ILE A 212 -3.69 -7.82 0.32
CA ILE A 212 -2.53 -6.92 0.46
C ILE A 212 -2.92 -5.55 -0.06
N SER A 213 -2.54 -4.49 0.66
CA SER A 213 -2.83 -3.14 0.20
C SER A 213 -1.77 -2.12 0.61
N SER A 214 -1.54 -1.13 -0.26
CA SER A 214 -0.85 0.10 0.09
C SER A 214 -1.58 1.31 -0.50
N THR A 215 -1.38 2.49 0.06
CA THR A 215 -1.89 3.71 -0.59
C THR A 215 -0.82 4.35 -1.46
N SER A 216 0.42 4.45 -0.99
CA SER A 216 1.49 5.10 -1.75
C SER A 216 2.66 4.17 -2.09
N GLY A 217 2.84 3.09 -1.36
CA GLY A 217 3.91 2.12 -1.60
C GLY A 217 3.51 1.02 -2.59
N ASP A 218 4.49 0.24 -2.98
CA ASP A 218 4.34 -0.89 -3.87
C ASP A 218 3.83 -2.13 -3.12
N VAL A 219 3.16 -3.00 -3.87
CA VAL A 219 2.62 -4.27 -3.36
C VAL A 219 3.28 -5.43 -4.08
N TYR A 220 3.95 -6.30 -3.32
CA TYR A 220 4.67 -7.46 -3.83
C TYR A 220 4.10 -8.76 -3.26
N ALA A 221 3.84 -9.73 -4.13
CA ALA A 221 3.50 -11.09 -3.71
C ALA A 221 4.17 -12.12 -4.61
N GLU A 222 4.74 -13.16 -4.02
CA GLU A 222 5.38 -14.20 -4.79
C GLU A 222 5.26 -15.60 -4.18
N ASN A 223 5.22 -16.62 -5.07
CA ASN A 223 5.29 -18.06 -4.72
C ASN A 223 4.13 -18.56 -3.85
N LEU A 224 2.88 -18.19 -4.18
CA LEU A 224 1.70 -18.51 -3.39
C LEU A 224 0.75 -19.48 -4.08
N ASN A 225 0.11 -20.33 -3.27
CA ASN A 225 -0.98 -21.21 -3.70
C ASN A 225 -2.15 -21.07 -2.72
N LEU A 226 -3.26 -20.47 -3.15
CA LEU A 226 -4.37 -20.09 -2.28
C LEU A 226 -5.74 -20.20 -2.98
N GLU A 227 -6.81 -19.82 -2.28
CA GLU A 227 -8.13 -19.77 -2.87
C GLU A 227 -8.43 -18.43 -3.51
N LYS A 228 -8.18 -17.32 -2.79
CA LYS A 228 -8.47 -15.95 -3.22
C LYS A 228 -7.30 -15.02 -2.96
N PHE A 229 -7.00 -14.18 -3.93
CA PHE A 229 -5.95 -13.18 -3.82
C PHE A 229 -6.43 -11.79 -4.25
N ASN A 230 -6.24 -10.80 -3.38
CA ASN A 230 -6.51 -9.40 -3.68
C ASN A 230 -5.25 -8.57 -3.37
N ALA A 231 -4.81 -7.78 -4.34
CA ALA A 231 -3.70 -6.84 -4.21
C ALA A 231 -4.12 -5.46 -4.72
N GLU A 232 -3.94 -4.44 -3.89
CA GLU A 232 -4.40 -3.08 -4.20
C GLU A 232 -3.35 -2.05 -3.84
N SER A 233 -3.07 -1.11 -4.76
CA SER A 233 -2.36 0.13 -4.44
C SER A 233 -3.11 1.33 -4.99
N THR A 234 -2.88 2.52 -4.45
CA THR A 234 -3.41 3.74 -5.05
C THR A 234 -2.36 4.40 -5.96
N SER A 235 -1.13 4.54 -5.50
CA SER A 235 -0.09 5.21 -6.28
C SER A 235 1.11 4.32 -6.62
N GLY A 236 1.30 3.22 -5.91
CA GLY A 236 2.38 2.27 -6.15
C GLY A 236 2.03 1.18 -7.16
N ASP A 237 3.01 0.43 -7.53
CA ASP A 237 2.90 -0.70 -8.44
C ASP A 237 2.38 -1.96 -7.73
N VAL A 238 1.73 -2.84 -8.49
CA VAL A 238 1.27 -4.15 -8.01
C VAL A 238 2.01 -5.24 -8.77
N ILE A 239 2.96 -5.90 -8.12
CA ILE A 239 3.87 -6.87 -8.71
C ILE A 239 3.59 -8.26 -8.13
N ILE A 240 3.14 -9.17 -8.98
CA ILE A 240 2.68 -10.50 -8.60
C ILE A 240 3.42 -11.57 -9.41
N ASN A 241 4.16 -12.43 -8.74
CA ASN A 241 4.97 -13.44 -9.38
C ASN A 241 4.65 -14.84 -8.86
N ASN A 242 4.48 -15.79 -9.79
CA ASN A 242 4.36 -17.22 -9.47
C ASN A 242 3.22 -17.53 -8.46
N ILE A 243 2.00 -17.06 -8.77
CA ILE A 243 0.82 -17.27 -7.94
C ILE A 243 -0.20 -18.16 -8.64
N SER A 244 -0.79 -19.09 -7.86
CA SER A 244 -1.93 -19.90 -8.29
C SER A 244 -3.10 -19.75 -7.33
N ALA A 245 -4.27 -19.34 -7.84
CA ALA A 245 -5.49 -19.26 -7.05
C ALA A 245 -6.61 -20.14 -7.64
N THR A 246 -7.31 -20.84 -6.77
CA THR A 246 -8.38 -21.74 -7.23
C THR A 246 -9.68 -21.00 -7.56
N GLU A 247 -9.89 -19.80 -7.02
CA GLU A 247 -11.07 -18.96 -7.29
C GLU A 247 -10.71 -17.72 -8.10
N CYS A 248 -10.20 -16.68 -7.47
CA CYS A 248 -9.94 -15.41 -8.15
C CYS A 248 -8.62 -14.74 -7.72
N ILE A 249 -8.08 -13.98 -8.65
CA ILE A 249 -6.97 -13.07 -8.44
C ILE A 249 -7.42 -11.69 -8.91
N ASN A 250 -7.37 -10.72 -8.00
CA ASN A 250 -7.64 -9.32 -8.28
C ASN A 250 -6.38 -8.50 -8.01
N ALA A 251 -5.92 -7.76 -9.01
CA ALA A 251 -4.85 -6.79 -8.90
C ALA A 251 -5.38 -5.43 -9.33
N SER A 252 -5.22 -4.40 -8.52
CA SER A 252 -5.69 -3.07 -8.86
C SER A 252 -4.74 -1.97 -8.41
N SER A 253 -4.59 -0.95 -9.26
CA SER A 253 -3.93 0.29 -8.90
C SER A 253 -4.71 1.49 -9.46
N VAL A 254 -4.49 2.69 -8.93
CA VAL A 254 -5.02 3.90 -9.55
C VAL A 254 -3.98 4.52 -10.47
N SER A 255 -2.73 4.65 -10.02
CA SER A 255 -1.68 5.32 -10.79
C SER A 255 -0.45 4.45 -11.08
N GLY A 256 -0.32 3.30 -10.46
CA GLY A 256 0.79 2.38 -10.66
C GLY A 256 0.57 1.37 -11.78
N GLU A 257 1.63 0.71 -12.16
CA GLU A 257 1.63 -0.42 -13.09
C GLU A 257 1.18 -1.70 -12.40
N ILE A 258 0.62 -2.62 -13.19
CA ILE A 258 0.29 -3.98 -12.73
C ILE A 258 1.11 -4.98 -13.53
N ASP A 259 1.98 -5.71 -12.86
CA ASP A 259 2.78 -6.79 -13.44
C ASP A 259 2.37 -8.15 -12.86
N LEU A 260 1.80 -9.01 -13.70
CA LEU A 260 1.44 -10.39 -13.36
C LEU A 260 2.32 -11.34 -14.15
N SER A 261 3.23 -12.03 -13.49
CA SER A 261 4.15 -12.97 -14.10
C SER A 261 3.96 -14.39 -13.56
N ASN A 262 3.76 -15.38 -14.44
CA ASN A 262 3.48 -16.79 -14.10
C ASN A 262 2.30 -16.97 -13.13
N VAL A 263 1.16 -16.37 -13.48
CA VAL A 263 -0.04 -16.34 -12.65
C VAL A 263 -1.10 -17.29 -13.21
N LYS A 264 -1.71 -18.10 -12.35
CA LYS A 264 -2.76 -19.05 -12.72
C LYS A 264 -3.97 -18.90 -11.82
N GLY A 265 -5.16 -18.87 -12.42
CA GLY A 265 -6.41 -18.74 -11.66
C GLY A 265 -7.62 -19.26 -12.40
N LYS A 266 -8.77 -19.28 -11.72
CA LYS A 266 -10.04 -19.48 -12.38
C LYS A 266 -10.47 -18.19 -13.06
N GLU A 267 -10.43 -17.08 -12.34
CA GLU A 267 -10.67 -15.74 -12.84
C GLU A 267 -9.52 -14.82 -12.42
N ILE A 268 -9.03 -14.00 -13.35
CA ILE A 268 -7.95 -13.05 -13.11
C ILE A 268 -8.39 -11.67 -13.60
N PHE A 269 -8.27 -10.68 -12.72
CA PHE A 269 -8.62 -9.29 -13.00
C PHE A 269 -7.42 -8.40 -12.70
N ALA A 270 -7.03 -7.58 -13.67
CA ALA A 270 -5.99 -6.56 -13.54
C ALA A 270 -6.56 -5.21 -13.97
N ASN A 271 -6.66 -4.25 -13.06
CA ASN A 271 -7.32 -2.98 -13.32
C ASN A 271 -6.47 -1.81 -12.85
N THR A 272 -6.17 -0.88 -13.75
CA THR A 272 -5.52 0.39 -13.39
C THR A 272 -6.22 1.57 -14.06
N ILE A 273 -5.95 2.78 -13.62
CA ILE A 273 -6.47 3.99 -14.27
C ILE A 273 -5.37 4.63 -15.13
N SER A 274 -4.19 4.86 -14.57
CA SER A 274 -3.13 5.58 -15.28
C SER A 274 -1.88 4.77 -15.58
N GLY A 275 -1.77 3.57 -15.06
CA GLY A 275 -0.65 2.67 -15.30
C GLY A 275 -0.86 1.72 -16.46
N GLY A 276 0.20 1.04 -16.87
CA GLY A 276 0.16 -0.11 -17.77
C GLY A 276 -0.26 -1.40 -17.07
N VAL A 277 -0.67 -2.38 -17.87
CA VAL A 277 -0.92 -3.76 -17.40
C VAL A 277 -0.04 -4.71 -18.20
N MET A 278 0.90 -5.33 -17.53
CA MET A 278 1.79 -6.34 -18.11
C MET A 278 1.42 -7.72 -17.58
N LEU A 279 1.09 -8.64 -18.49
CA LEU A 279 0.72 -10.00 -18.18
C LEU A 279 1.67 -10.96 -18.87
N ALA A 280 2.49 -11.69 -18.13
CA ALA A 280 3.40 -12.68 -18.67
C ALA A 280 3.05 -14.09 -18.14
N ASP A 281 2.96 -15.09 -19.04
CA ASP A 281 2.64 -16.47 -18.69
C ASP A 281 1.41 -16.58 -17.74
N THR A 282 0.41 -15.71 -17.97
CA THR A 282 -0.79 -15.58 -17.14
C THR A 282 -1.96 -16.33 -17.77
N VAL A 283 -2.48 -17.33 -17.05
CA VAL A 283 -3.50 -18.24 -17.57
C VAL A 283 -4.68 -18.35 -16.61
N ALA A 284 -5.87 -17.99 -17.11
CA ALA A 284 -7.14 -18.19 -16.39
C ALA A 284 -7.97 -19.31 -16.98
N SER A 285 -8.48 -20.21 -16.15
CA SER A 285 -9.30 -21.32 -16.67
C SER A 285 -10.67 -20.89 -17.16
N GLN A 286 -11.16 -19.71 -16.75
CA GLN A 286 -12.45 -19.15 -17.19
C GLN A 286 -12.29 -17.74 -17.78
N LYS A 287 -11.82 -16.75 -17.01
CA LYS A 287 -11.84 -15.37 -17.43
C LYS A 287 -10.54 -14.65 -17.09
N LEU A 288 -9.97 -13.96 -18.07
CA LEU A 288 -8.89 -13.00 -17.91
C LEU A 288 -9.41 -11.62 -18.32
N LYS A 289 -9.36 -10.66 -17.42
CA LYS A 289 -9.78 -9.29 -17.70
C LYS A 289 -8.67 -8.31 -17.31
N ALA A 290 -8.26 -7.48 -18.27
CA ALA A 290 -7.31 -6.41 -18.05
C ALA A 290 -7.90 -5.08 -18.52
N ASN A 291 -7.87 -4.07 -17.66
CA ASN A 291 -8.37 -2.73 -17.96
C ASN A 291 -7.34 -1.68 -17.61
N SER A 292 -7.20 -0.67 -18.46
CA SER A 292 -6.57 0.59 -18.13
C SER A 292 -7.41 1.75 -18.66
N THR A 293 -7.23 2.95 -18.17
CA THR A 293 -7.80 4.13 -18.82
C THR A 293 -6.76 4.81 -19.71
N SER A 294 -5.53 4.97 -19.24
CA SER A 294 -4.49 5.71 -19.97
C SER A 294 -3.21 4.92 -20.23
N GLY A 295 -3.16 3.65 -19.87
CA GLY A 295 -1.98 2.81 -20.06
C GLY A 295 -2.14 1.76 -21.13
N GLU A 296 -1.04 1.20 -21.52
CA GLU A 296 -0.94 0.07 -22.45
C GLU A 296 -1.29 -1.25 -21.75
N ILE A 297 -1.77 -2.21 -22.52
CA ILE A 297 -2.00 -3.59 -22.05
C ILE A 297 -1.13 -4.51 -22.90
N ASP A 298 -0.12 -5.11 -22.28
CA ASP A 298 0.78 -6.05 -22.95
C ASP A 298 0.63 -7.47 -22.40
N LEU A 299 0.51 -8.43 -23.34
CA LEU A 299 0.32 -9.83 -23.02
C LEU A 299 1.46 -10.66 -23.62
N LYS A 300 2.06 -11.47 -22.79
CA LYS A 300 3.09 -12.43 -23.22
C LYS A 300 2.68 -13.84 -22.82
N ARG A 301 2.25 -14.65 -23.80
CA ARG A 301 1.88 -16.05 -23.59
C ARG A 301 0.73 -16.23 -22.59
N CYS A 302 -0.32 -15.42 -22.74
CA CYS A 302 -1.51 -15.47 -21.89
C CYS A 302 -2.61 -16.35 -22.48
N ASP A 303 -3.53 -16.84 -21.63
CA ASP A 303 -4.70 -17.58 -22.09
C ASP A 303 -5.89 -17.54 -21.12
N ALA A 304 -7.10 -17.64 -21.65
CA ALA A 304 -8.33 -17.90 -20.92
C ALA A 304 -9.45 -18.30 -21.89
N LYS A 305 -10.50 -18.93 -21.40
CA LYS A 305 -11.71 -19.17 -22.24
C LYS A 305 -12.37 -17.88 -22.69
N ASN A 306 -12.36 -16.87 -21.83
CA ASN A 306 -12.90 -15.55 -22.11
C ASN A 306 -11.85 -14.50 -21.73
N ILE A 307 -11.38 -13.73 -22.70
CA ILE A 307 -10.42 -12.64 -22.51
C ILE A 307 -11.13 -11.32 -22.80
N VAL A 308 -10.98 -10.36 -21.90
CA VAL A 308 -11.52 -8.99 -22.06
C VAL A 308 -10.41 -8.01 -21.78
N LEU A 309 -10.06 -7.20 -22.78
CA LEU A 309 -9.00 -6.21 -22.71
C LEU A 309 -9.57 -4.85 -23.11
N ASP A 310 -9.58 -3.93 -22.17
CA ASP A 310 -10.19 -2.61 -22.40
C ASP A 310 -9.21 -1.49 -22.01
N THR A 311 -8.97 -0.55 -22.90
CA THR A 311 -8.30 0.72 -22.55
C THR A 311 -9.02 1.89 -23.24
N VAL A 312 -8.80 3.10 -22.79
CA VAL A 312 -9.31 4.29 -23.48
C VAL A 312 -8.20 4.88 -24.35
N SER A 313 -7.00 5.02 -23.81
CA SER A 313 -5.89 5.66 -24.51
C SER A 313 -4.61 4.85 -24.30
N GLY A 314 -4.48 3.77 -25.02
CA GLY A 314 -3.31 2.89 -24.95
C GLY A 314 -3.34 1.83 -26.04
N GLU A 315 -2.17 1.32 -26.38
CA GLU A 315 -2.02 0.17 -27.25
C GLU A 315 -2.38 -1.12 -26.47
N ILE A 316 -3.01 -2.07 -27.17
CA ILE A 316 -3.21 -3.42 -26.66
C ILE A 316 -2.45 -4.38 -27.55
N SER A 317 -1.39 -4.95 -27.02
CA SER A 317 -0.51 -5.81 -27.79
C SER A 317 -0.20 -7.14 -27.10
N GLY A 318 0.33 -8.10 -27.86
CA GLY A 318 0.90 -9.29 -27.26
C GLY A 318 0.62 -10.62 -27.92
N THR A 319 0.78 -11.69 -27.13
CA THR A 319 0.66 -13.07 -27.59
C THR A 319 -0.25 -13.91 -26.71
N LEU A 320 -1.13 -14.70 -27.36
CA LEU A 320 -1.99 -15.68 -26.70
C LEU A 320 -1.50 -17.10 -27.01
N LEU A 321 -1.78 -18.05 -26.11
CA LEU A 321 -1.35 -19.45 -26.26
C LEU A 321 -2.30 -20.26 -27.17
N SER A 322 -3.55 -19.83 -27.32
CA SER A 322 -4.54 -20.53 -28.14
C SER A 322 -5.37 -19.61 -29.02
N ASN A 323 -5.95 -20.17 -30.07
CA ASN A 323 -6.83 -19.44 -30.99
C ASN A 323 -8.10 -18.95 -30.30
N LYS A 324 -8.50 -17.70 -30.58
CA LYS A 324 -9.71 -17.06 -30.07
C LYS A 324 -10.61 -16.55 -31.18
N GLN A 325 -11.90 -16.43 -30.90
CA GLN A 325 -12.78 -15.56 -31.68
C GLN A 325 -12.55 -14.13 -31.24
N PHE A 326 -11.88 -13.33 -32.09
CA PHE A 326 -11.60 -11.93 -31.77
C PHE A 326 -12.82 -11.05 -32.09
N ILE A 327 -13.17 -10.19 -31.12
CA ILE A 327 -14.14 -9.10 -31.25
C ILE A 327 -13.39 -7.83 -30.88
N THR A 328 -13.09 -7.01 -31.88
CA THR A 328 -12.21 -5.83 -31.70
C THR A 328 -12.92 -4.55 -32.06
N GLU A 329 -12.72 -3.50 -31.28
CA GLU A 329 -13.25 -2.17 -31.50
C GLU A 329 -12.18 -1.10 -31.18
N THR A 330 -11.92 -0.22 -32.16
CA THR A 330 -11.12 0.99 -31.93
C THR A 330 -11.74 2.14 -32.72
N THR A 331 -11.67 3.35 -32.17
CA THR A 331 -12.14 4.55 -32.89
C THR A 331 -11.02 5.17 -33.70
N SER A 332 -9.79 5.15 -33.20
CA SER A 332 -8.62 5.72 -33.86
C SER A 332 -7.41 4.83 -33.62
N GLY A 333 -7.15 3.92 -34.54
CA GLY A 333 -6.05 2.99 -34.48
C GLY A 333 -6.17 1.88 -35.51
N THR A 334 -5.14 1.05 -35.61
CA THR A 334 -5.08 -0.11 -36.48
C THR A 334 -5.40 -1.38 -35.72
N VAL A 335 -6.04 -2.32 -36.37
CA VAL A 335 -6.34 -3.64 -35.80
C VAL A 335 -5.62 -4.72 -36.58
N ASN A 336 -4.78 -5.47 -35.90
CA ASN A 336 -4.07 -6.62 -36.45
C ASN A 336 -4.19 -7.81 -35.50
N VAL A 337 -5.16 -8.66 -35.76
CA VAL A 337 -5.43 -9.87 -34.98
C VAL A 337 -5.59 -11.07 -35.91
N PRO A 338 -5.27 -12.30 -35.47
CA PRO A 338 -5.47 -13.51 -36.27
C PRO A 338 -6.95 -13.74 -36.59
N GLN A 339 -7.24 -14.17 -37.79
CA GLN A 339 -8.59 -14.62 -38.17
C GLN A 339 -8.74 -16.11 -37.87
N CYS A 340 -9.38 -16.44 -36.78
CA CYS A 340 -9.56 -17.79 -36.29
C CYS A 340 -11.03 -18.08 -36.01
N ILE A 341 -11.43 -19.35 -36.13
CA ILE A 341 -12.70 -19.85 -35.65
C ILE A 341 -12.44 -20.55 -34.33
N SER A 342 -13.04 -20.08 -33.26
CA SER A 342 -12.92 -20.65 -31.91
C SER A 342 -14.24 -20.52 -31.16
N ASN A 343 -14.47 -21.38 -30.19
CA ASN A 343 -15.56 -21.23 -29.23
C ASN A 343 -15.16 -20.38 -28.01
N GLU A 344 -13.91 -19.97 -27.94
CA GLU A 344 -13.36 -19.10 -26.91
C GLU A 344 -13.22 -17.68 -27.43
N GLU A 345 -13.62 -16.70 -26.63
CA GLU A 345 -13.76 -15.30 -27.06
C GLU A 345 -12.60 -14.44 -26.54
N CYS A 346 -12.11 -13.53 -27.37
CA CYS A 346 -11.23 -12.44 -26.98
C CYS A 346 -11.83 -11.11 -27.45
N ARG A 347 -12.34 -10.35 -26.49
CA ARG A 347 -12.89 -9.01 -26.75
C ARG A 347 -11.83 -7.96 -26.41
N ILE A 348 -11.57 -7.05 -27.33
CA ILE A 348 -10.55 -6.02 -27.19
C ILE A 348 -11.13 -4.68 -27.62
N THR A 349 -11.11 -3.72 -26.71
CA THR A 349 -11.66 -2.38 -26.96
C THR A 349 -10.64 -1.30 -26.60
N THR A 350 -10.41 -0.37 -27.51
CA THR A 350 -9.70 0.89 -27.21
C THR A 350 -10.40 2.05 -27.92
N VAL A 351 -10.26 3.27 -27.42
CA VAL A 351 -10.75 4.44 -28.13
C VAL A 351 -9.66 5.03 -29.03
N SER A 352 -8.45 5.14 -28.49
CA SER A 352 -7.29 5.68 -29.21
C SER A 352 -6.07 4.82 -28.93
N GLY A 353 -5.83 3.86 -29.81
CA GLY A 353 -4.69 2.96 -29.74
C GLY A 353 -4.78 1.83 -30.75
N ASP A 354 -3.65 1.24 -31.04
CA ASP A 354 -3.54 0.10 -31.94
C ASP A 354 -3.83 -1.19 -31.18
N ILE A 355 -4.35 -2.19 -31.89
CA ILE A 355 -4.61 -3.54 -31.37
C ILE A 355 -3.76 -4.50 -32.18
N TYR A 356 -2.82 -5.16 -31.52
CA TYR A 356 -1.88 -6.07 -32.15
C TYR A 356 -1.71 -7.38 -31.37
N ILE A 357 -2.43 -8.42 -31.75
CA ILE A 357 -2.35 -9.73 -31.10
C ILE A 357 -1.82 -10.79 -32.06
N LYS A 358 -0.99 -11.67 -31.55
CA LYS A 358 -0.52 -12.88 -32.21
C LYS A 358 -0.87 -14.13 -31.38
N ILE A 359 -0.86 -15.28 -32.03
CA ILE A 359 -0.82 -16.57 -31.34
C ILE A 359 0.65 -16.97 -31.22
N ALA A 360 1.05 -17.40 -30.02
CA ALA A 360 2.42 -17.86 -29.78
C ALA A 360 2.70 -19.11 -30.65
N ASP A 361 3.89 -19.16 -31.24
CA ASP A 361 4.37 -20.35 -31.94
C ASP A 361 4.45 -21.51 -30.93
N GLN A 362 3.92 -22.66 -31.32
CA GLN A 362 3.89 -23.90 -30.51
C GLN A 362 5.25 -24.55 -30.44
#